data_d701eef5c871dac5db756b8528bc939a
#
_entry.id   d701eef5c871dac5db756b8528bc939a
#
_cell.length_a   1.000
_cell.length_b   1.000
_cell.length_c   1.000
_cell.angle_alpha   90.00
_cell.angle_beta   90.00
_cell.angle_gamma   90.00
#
_symmetry.space_group_name_H-M   'P 1'
#
loop_
_entity.id
_entity.type
_entity.pdbx_description
1 polymer ?
#
loop_
_entity_poly.entity_id
_entity_poly.type
_entity_poly.pdbx_seq_one_letter_code
_entity_poly.pdbx_strand_id
1 'polypeptide(L)'
;MKKTNNSVLSQYRGALMGISIILIIVFHFTDDCHYYSYHFSGWISFFWRYISSSSVDAFLFFSGLGLYYSMKKRSDVRSFYIRRLKRILIPYCIVAVPSYILLDVCVDKTGWGEAIKDFTFITFFSDGDRLYWYIGLMLLCYLIYPYIFQIVDSARDAIDGEILSLIHISEPTRHLRIS
;
A
#
# COMPACT_ATOMS: atom_id res chain seq x y z
N MET A 1 -13.38 -1.80 31.44
CA MET A 1 -13.23 -1.91 29.98
C MET A 1 -12.70 -0.60 29.44
N LYS A 2 -11.39 -0.47 29.13
CA LYS A 2 -10.83 0.72 28.47
C LYS A 2 -11.32 0.72 27.01
N LYS A 3 -12.22 1.63 26.65
CA LYS A 3 -12.50 1.97 25.24
C LYS A 3 -11.17 2.38 24.61
N THR A 4 -10.60 1.52 23.77
CA THR A 4 -9.51 1.90 22.89
C THR A 4 -10.04 3.03 22.02
N ASN A 5 -9.55 4.26 22.22
CA ASN A 5 -9.76 5.37 21.30
C ASN A 5 -9.15 4.94 19.96
N ASN A 6 -9.99 4.36 19.11
CA ASN A 6 -9.61 4.19 17.71
C ASN A 6 -9.31 5.60 17.20
N SER A 7 -8.08 5.82 16.76
CA SER A 7 -7.72 7.12 16.20
C SER A 7 -8.73 7.47 15.10
N VAL A 8 -9.10 8.73 15.00
CA VAL A 8 -10.03 9.25 13.97
C VAL A 8 -9.62 8.74 12.58
N LEU A 9 -8.32 8.67 12.34
CA LEU A 9 -7.73 8.15 11.11
C LEU A 9 -8.11 6.67 10.85
N SER A 10 -8.15 5.83 11.89
CA SER A 10 -8.55 4.42 11.75
C SER A 10 -10.04 4.27 11.41
N GLN A 11 -10.86 5.16 11.91
CA GLN A 11 -12.31 5.17 11.66
C GLN A 11 -12.63 5.54 10.20
N TYR A 12 -11.95 6.57 9.66
CA TYR A 12 -12.22 7.07 8.31
C TYR A 12 -11.32 6.45 7.23
N ARG A 13 -10.41 5.55 7.59
CA ARG A 13 -9.47 4.92 6.64
C ARG A 13 -10.16 4.31 5.43
N GLY A 14 -11.27 3.60 5.61
CA GLY A 14 -12.01 2.98 4.51
C GLY A 14 -12.56 4.01 3.52
N ALA A 15 -13.12 5.11 4.01
CA ALA A 15 -13.60 6.20 3.18
C ALA A 15 -12.46 6.89 2.42
N LEU A 16 -11.33 7.16 3.10
CA LEU A 16 -10.16 7.78 2.50
C LEU A 16 -9.54 6.91 1.41
N MET A 17 -9.46 5.60 1.61
CA MET A 17 -9.03 4.65 0.57
C MET A 17 -10.00 4.64 -0.61
N GLY A 18 -11.32 4.69 -0.36
CA GLY A 18 -12.32 4.78 -1.42
C GLY A 18 -12.18 6.04 -2.27
N ILE A 19 -11.97 7.19 -1.64
CA ILE A 19 -11.70 8.46 -2.32
C ILE A 19 -10.42 8.37 -3.16
N SER A 20 -9.34 7.80 -2.59
CA SER A 20 -8.08 7.60 -3.32
C SER A 20 -8.27 6.75 -4.58
N ILE A 21 -9.06 5.68 -4.52
CA ILE A 21 -9.37 4.83 -5.69
C ILE A 21 -10.11 5.64 -6.77
N ILE A 22 -11.12 6.43 -6.38
CA ILE A 22 -11.85 7.28 -7.34
C ILE A 22 -10.91 8.26 -8.02
N LEU A 23 -10.01 8.89 -7.26
CA LEU A 23 -9.02 9.82 -7.82
C LEU A 23 -8.01 9.12 -8.74
N ILE A 24 -7.62 7.89 -8.45
CA ILE A 24 -6.76 7.08 -9.34
C ILE A 24 -7.50 6.78 -10.66
N ILE A 25 -8.77 6.42 -10.61
CA ILE A 25 -9.58 6.19 -11.82
C ILE A 25 -9.66 7.47 -12.65
N VAL A 26 -9.90 8.61 -12.01
CA VAL A 26 -9.94 9.91 -12.70
C VAL A 26 -8.58 10.26 -13.31
N PHE A 27 -7.48 9.94 -12.63
CA PHE A 27 -6.13 10.14 -13.16
C PHE A 27 -5.92 9.35 -14.46
N HIS A 28 -6.20 8.06 -14.47
CA HIS A 28 -6.07 7.23 -15.67
C HIS A 28 -6.99 7.71 -16.78
N PHE A 29 -8.23 8.05 -16.47
CA PHE A 29 -9.16 8.59 -17.47
C PHE A 29 -8.65 9.89 -18.08
N THR A 30 -8.09 10.81 -17.32
CA THR A 30 -7.54 12.07 -17.84
C THR A 30 -6.26 11.85 -18.63
N ASP A 31 -5.44 10.88 -18.24
CA ASP A 31 -4.22 10.51 -18.96
C ASP A 31 -4.56 9.89 -20.31
N ASP A 32 -5.53 9.00 -20.37
CA ASP A 32 -6.06 8.42 -21.62
C ASP A 32 -6.67 9.50 -22.52
N CYS A 33 -7.46 10.42 -21.98
CA CYS A 33 -7.99 11.54 -22.76
C CYS A 33 -6.86 12.36 -23.38
N HIS A 34 -5.79 12.61 -22.65
CA HIS A 34 -4.64 13.34 -23.16
C HIS A 34 -3.91 12.56 -24.27
N TYR A 35 -3.79 11.23 -24.12
CA TYR A 35 -3.20 10.36 -25.13
C TYR A 35 -4.00 10.43 -26.47
N TYR A 36 -5.33 10.50 -26.41
CA TYR A 36 -6.20 10.65 -27.57
C TYR A 36 -6.39 12.11 -28.01
N SER A 37 -5.51 13.03 -27.63
CA SER A 37 -5.51 14.44 -28.03
C SER A 37 -6.72 15.27 -27.54
N TYR A 38 -7.45 14.78 -26.53
CA TYR A 38 -8.44 15.58 -25.83
C TYR A 38 -7.78 16.39 -24.73
N HIS A 39 -7.80 17.72 -24.85
CA HIS A 39 -7.21 18.62 -23.87
C HIS A 39 -8.28 19.29 -23.03
N PHE A 40 -8.22 19.10 -21.74
CA PHE A 40 -9.02 19.86 -20.79
C PHE A 40 -8.44 21.27 -20.58
N SER A 41 -9.29 22.24 -20.27
CA SER A 41 -8.88 23.62 -19.98
C SER A 41 -7.80 23.66 -18.89
N GLY A 42 -6.80 24.56 -19.03
CA GLY A 42 -5.55 24.54 -18.25
C GLY A 42 -5.68 24.37 -16.74
N TRP A 43 -6.63 25.06 -16.07
CA TRP A 43 -6.85 24.93 -14.63
C TRP A 43 -7.44 23.57 -14.23
N ILE A 44 -8.37 23.04 -15.01
CA ILE A 44 -8.98 21.73 -14.74
C ILE A 44 -7.94 20.64 -14.92
N SER A 45 -7.16 20.69 -15.99
CA SER A 45 -6.08 19.75 -16.27
C SER A 45 -5.01 19.77 -15.16
N PHE A 46 -4.57 20.96 -14.72
CA PHE A 46 -3.62 21.11 -13.64
C PHE A 46 -4.15 20.50 -12.32
N PHE A 47 -5.35 20.88 -11.90
CA PHE A 47 -5.96 20.44 -10.66
C PHE A 47 -6.11 18.90 -10.63
N TRP A 48 -6.67 18.33 -11.69
CA TRP A 48 -6.86 16.89 -11.78
C TRP A 48 -5.54 16.12 -11.84
N ARG A 49 -4.57 16.60 -12.59
CA ARG A 49 -3.28 15.93 -12.71
C ARG A 49 -2.51 15.91 -11.39
N TYR A 50 -2.45 17.01 -10.65
CA TYR A 50 -1.73 17.09 -9.38
C TYR A 50 -2.45 16.38 -8.24
N ILE A 51 -3.75 16.55 -8.09
CA ILE A 51 -4.50 15.89 -7.02
C ILE A 51 -4.60 14.39 -7.27
N SER A 52 -4.86 13.99 -8.51
CA SER A 52 -5.00 12.58 -8.84
C SER A 52 -3.68 11.82 -8.77
N SER A 53 -2.55 12.42 -9.14
CA SER A 53 -1.24 11.76 -9.03
C SER A 53 -0.86 11.46 -7.58
N SER A 54 -1.20 12.36 -6.64
CA SER A 54 -0.95 12.16 -5.21
C SER A 54 -1.86 11.10 -4.56
N SER A 55 -2.88 10.65 -5.27
CA SER A 55 -3.84 9.69 -4.70
C SER A 55 -3.27 8.27 -4.57
N VAL A 56 -2.29 7.91 -5.38
CA VAL A 56 -1.55 6.63 -5.25
C VAL A 56 -0.78 6.62 -3.94
N ASP A 57 -0.09 7.72 -3.61
CA ASP A 57 0.68 7.87 -2.37
C ASP A 57 -0.25 7.81 -1.15
N ALA A 58 -1.38 8.50 -1.21
CA ALA A 58 -2.40 8.45 -0.17
C ALA A 58 -2.95 7.03 0.02
N PHE A 59 -3.24 6.33 -1.09
CA PHE A 59 -3.71 4.94 -1.04
C PHE A 59 -2.66 4.01 -0.41
N LEU A 60 -1.38 4.15 -0.78
CA LEU A 60 -0.27 3.39 -0.20
C LEU A 60 -0.14 3.67 1.30
N PHE A 61 -0.22 4.93 1.71
CA PHE A 61 -0.14 5.33 3.11
C PHE A 61 -1.26 4.69 3.94
N PHE A 62 -2.52 4.83 3.53
CA PHE A 62 -3.65 4.24 4.26
C PHE A 62 -3.64 2.71 4.22
N SER A 63 -3.14 2.11 3.15
CA SER A 63 -2.92 0.68 3.04
C SER A 63 -1.87 0.21 4.04
N GLY A 64 -0.72 0.89 4.11
CA GLY A 64 0.35 0.62 5.08
C GLY A 64 -0.11 0.71 6.53
N LEU A 65 -0.91 1.73 6.85
CA LEU A 65 -1.54 1.86 8.17
C LEU A 65 -2.44 0.67 8.50
N GLY A 66 -3.18 0.17 7.52
CA GLY A 66 -3.99 -1.03 7.65
C GLY A 66 -3.19 -2.31 7.84
N LEU A 67 -2.01 -2.39 7.22
CA LEU A 67 -1.07 -3.48 7.43
C LEU A 67 -0.53 -3.47 8.86
N TYR A 68 -0.16 -2.31 9.38
CA TYR A 68 0.33 -2.15 10.76
C TYR A 68 -0.68 -2.67 11.79
N TYR A 69 -1.92 -2.21 11.74
CA TYR A 69 -2.95 -2.69 12.65
C TYR A 69 -3.27 -4.18 12.47
N SER A 70 -3.16 -4.70 11.24
CA SER A 70 -3.37 -6.12 10.96
C SER A 70 -2.29 -7.00 11.56
N MET A 71 -1.02 -6.59 11.46
CA MET A 71 0.13 -7.30 12.05
C MET A 71 0.11 -7.22 13.57
N LYS A 72 -0.16 -6.04 14.14
CA LYS A 72 -0.26 -5.85 15.58
C LYS A 72 -1.37 -6.71 16.22
N LYS A 73 -2.44 -6.98 15.48
CA LYS A 73 -3.53 -7.85 15.96
C LYS A 73 -3.20 -9.34 15.84
N ARG A 74 -2.41 -9.73 14.84
CA ARG A 74 -2.02 -11.12 14.54
C ARG A 74 -0.61 -11.10 13.95
N SER A 75 0.38 -11.35 14.78
CA SER A 75 1.81 -11.34 14.43
C SER A 75 2.28 -12.55 13.59
N ASP A 76 1.36 -13.46 13.21
CA ASP A 76 1.71 -14.62 12.37
C ASP A 76 1.97 -14.19 10.92
N VAL A 77 3.25 -14.19 10.54
CA VAL A 77 3.76 -13.80 9.24
C VAL A 77 3.20 -14.69 8.12
N ARG A 78 3.07 -16.00 8.37
CA ARG A 78 2.53 -16.92 7.35
C ARG A 78 1.09 -16.60 6.99
N SER A 79 0.24 -16.41 8.00
CA SER A 79 -1.15 -16.00 7.79
C SER A 79 -1.26 -14.62 7.15
N PHE A 80 -0.32 -13.71 7.44
CA PHE A 80 -0.25 -12.41 6.78
C PHE A 80 -0.04 -12.57 5.27
N TYR A 81 0.99 -13.31 4.84
CA TYR A 81 1.27 -13.53 3.42
C TYR A 81 0.09 -14.20 2.71
N ILE A 82 -0.45 -15.29 3.26
CA ILE A 82 -1.56 -16.00 2.62
C ILE A 82 -2.76 -15.07 2.38
N ARG A 83 -3.15 -14.28 3.38
CA ARG A 83 -4.29 -13.37 3.25
C ARG A 83 -4.04 -12.24 2.24
N ARG A 84 -2.82 -11.71 2.19
CA ARG A 84 -2.48 -10.57 1.33
C ARG A 84 -2.27 -11.01 -0.12
N LEU A 85 -1.52 -12.09 -0.32
CA LEU A 85 -1.30 -12.63 -1.65
C LEU A 85 -2.60 -13.09 -2.30
N LYS A 86 -3.45 -13.83 -1.59
CA LYS A 86 -4.77 -14.22 -2.14
C LYS A 86 -5.61 -13.02 -2.57
N ARG A 87 -5.58 -11.94 -1.80
CA ARG A 87 -6.37 -10.73 -2.10
C ARG A 87 -5.90 -9.99 -3.34
N ILE A 88 -4.60 -10.06 -3.66
CA ILE A 88 -4.03 -9.40 -4.85
C ILE A 88 -3.95 -10.37 -6.02
N LEU A 89 -3.41 -11.58 -5.83
CA LEU A 89 -3.13 -12.48 -6.94
C LEU A 89 -4.41 -13.03 -7.58
N ILE A 90 -5.48 -13.26 -6.81
CA ILE A 90 -6.71 -13.77 -7.41
C ILE A 90 -7.32 -12.77 -8.40
N PRO A 91 -7.60 -11.49 -8.04
CA PRO A 91 -8.07 -10.51 -9.01
C PRO A 91 -7.06 -10.25 -10.14
N TYR A 92 -5.76 -10.24 -9.82
CA TYR A 92 -4.71 -10.08 -10.82
C TYR A 92 -4.78 -11.18 -11.89
N CYS A 93 -4.82 -12.45 -11.50
CA CYS A 93 -4.91 -13.56 -12.45
C CYS A 93 -6.18 -13.47 -13.32
N ILE A 94 -7.31 -13.10 -12.72
CA ILE A 94 -8.58 -12.98 -13.46
C ILE A 94 -8.51 -11.91 -14.54
N VAL A 95 -7.79 -10.81 -14.31
CA VAL A 95 -7.69 -9.70 -15.26
C VAL A 95 -6.46 -9.83 -16.15
N ALA A 96 -5.30 -10.10 -15.60
CA ALA A 96 -4.03 -10.11 -16.33
C ALA A 96 -3.90 -11.26 -17.32
N VAL A 97 -4.39 -12.46 -16.97
CA VAL A 97 -4.30 -13.60 -17.89
C VAL A 97 -5.02 -13.32 -19.21
N PRO A 98 -6.31 -12.94 -19.24
CA PRO A 98 -6.97 -12.62 -20.51
C PRO A 98 -6.39 -11.39 -21.20
N SER A 99 -5.91 -10.38 -20.43
CA SER A 99 -5.30 -9.19 -21.02
C SER A 99 -4.01 -9.51 -21.77
N TYR A 100 -3.10 -10.25 -21.17
CA TYR A 100 -1.85 -10.62 -21.83
C TYR A 100 -2.05 -11.61 -22.99
N ILE A 101 -3.01 -12.54 -22.87
CA ILE A 101 -3.36 -13.39 -24.01
C ILE A 101 -3.88 -12.53 -25.16
N LEU A 102 -4.76 -11.58 -24.88
CA LEU A 102 -5.32 -10.72 -25.92
C LEU A 102 -4.25 -9.82 -26.53
N LEU A 103 -3.46 -9.13 -25.71
CA LEU A 103 -2.46 -8.16 -26.18
C LEU A 103 -1.29 -8.88 -26.86
N ASP A 104 -0.55 -9.70 -26.12
CA ASP A 104 0.74 -10.25 -26.60
C ASP A 104 0.57 -11.36 -27.65
N VAL A 105 -0.47 -12.19 -27.51
CA VAL A 105 -0.64 -13.32 -28.42
C VAL A 105 -1.50 -12.97 -29.61
N CYS A 106 -2.62 -12.24 -29.41
CA CYS A 106 -3.59 -11.98 -30.47
C CYS A 106 -3.32 -10.67 -31.22
N VAL A 107 -2.96 -9.58 -30.53
CA VAL A 107 -2.79 -8.25 -31.13
C VAL A 107 -1.34 -8.05 -31.58
N ASP A 108 -0.39 -8.09 -30.65
CA ASP A 108 1.02 -7.78 -30.92
C ASP A 108 1.78 -8.96 -31.52
N LYS A 109 1.25 -10.18 -31.37
CA LYS A 109 1.82 -11.44 -31.89
C LYS A 109 3.26 -11.70 -31.44
N THR A 110 3.61 -11.19 -30.25
CA THR A 110 4.94 -11.39 -29.64
C THR A 110 5.14 -12.82 -29.13
N GLY A 111 4.05 -13.51 -28.84
CA GLY A 111 4.01 -14.93 -28.49
C GLY A 111 3.90 -15.20 -27.00
N TRP A 112 3.71 -16.48 -26.69
CA TRP A 112 3.49 -16.95 -25.30
C TRP A 112 4.65 -16.67 -24.35
N GLY A 113 5.89 -16.59 -24.90
CA GLY A 113 7.09 -16.32 -24.10
C GLY A 113 7.06 -14.92 -23.46
N GLU A 114 6.67 -13.93 -24.24
CA GLU A 114 6.54 -12.55 -23.75
C GLU A 114 5.35 -12.43 -22.79
N ALA A 115 4.19 -12.99 -23.12
CA ALA A 115 3.04 -13.03 -22.24
C ALA A 115 3.35 -13.62 -20.84
N ILE A 116 4.20 -14.64 -20.76
CA ILE A 116 4.63 -15.23 -19.49
C ILE A 116 5.58 -14.29 -18.73
N LYS A 117 6.51 -13.63 -19.43
CA LYS A 117 7.42 -12.66 -18.80
C LYS A 117 6.65 -11.47 -18.22
N ASP A 118 5.67 -10.96 -18.96
CA ASP A 118 4.82 -9.84 -18.55
C ASP A 118 3.94 -10.24 -17.36
N PHE A 119 3.33 -11.41 -17.44
CA PHE A 119 2.54 -11.95 -16.34
C PHE A 119 3.35 -12.16 -15.05
N THR A 120 4.62 -12.56 -15.16
CA THR A 120 5.51 -12.79 -14.01
C THR A 120 6.24 -11.54 -13.54
N PHE A 121 5.94 -10.37 -14.08
CA PHE A 121 6.61 -9.09 -13.82
C PHE A 121 8.10 -9.04 -14.20
N ILE A 122 8.61 -9.98 -15.00
CA ILE A 122 10.00 -9.97 -15.44
C ILE A 122 10.26 -8.73 -16.28
N THR A 123 9.40 -8.43 -17.25
CA THR A 123 9.46 -7.23 -18.10
C THR A 123 9.31 -5.93 -17.31
N PHE A 124 8.55 -5.91 -16.21
CA PHE A 124 8.50 -4.76 -15.32
C PHE A 124 9.88 -4.43 -14.74
N PHE A 125 10.66 -5.43 -14.34
CA PHE A 125 11.99 -5.22 -13.76
C PHE A 125 13.09 -5.04 -14.81
N SER A 126 12.96 -5.64 -16.02
CA SER A 126 13.95 -5.54 -17.09
C SER A 126 13.75 -4.31 -17.98
N ASP A 127 12.54 -4.10 -18.45
CA ASP A 127 12.22 -3.15 -19.52
C ASP A 127 11.32 -2.00 -19.05
N GLY A 128 10.82 -2.08 -17.82
CA GLY A 128 9.96 -1.05 -17.23
C GLY A 128 8.53 -1.04 -17.76
N ASP A 129 8.00 -2.21 -18.14
CA ASP A 129 6.60 -2.32 -18.55
C ASP A 129 5.67 -1.79 -17.44
N ARG A 130 4.70 -0.95 -17.84
CA ARG A 130 3.86 -0.20 -16.91
C ARG A 130 2.43 -0.73 -16.77
N LEU A 131 2.05 -1.78 -17.50
CA LEU A 131 0.63 -2.19 -17.54
C LEU A 131 0.08 -2.53 -16.13
N TYR A 132 0.81 -3.33 -15.36
CA TYR A 132 0.42 -3.70 -13.98
C TYR A 132 1.51 -3.36 -12.94
N TRP A 133 2.31 -2.33 -13.19
CA TRP A 133 3.42 -1.90 -12.33
C TRP A 133 3.04 -1.79 -10.85
N TYR A 134 1.82 -1.29 -10.59
CA TYR A 134 1.33 -1.07 -9.23
C TYR A 134 1.19 -2.38 -8.45
N ILE A 135 0.78 -3.47 -9.11
CA ILE A 135 0.65 -4.80 -8.48
C ILE A 135 2.03 -5.37 -8.14
N GLY A 136 3.00 -5.22 -9.04
CA GLY A 136 4.40 -5.57 -8.76
C GLY A 136 4.96 -4.81 -7.56
N LEU A 137 4.73 -3.49 -7.48
CA LEU A 137 5.10 -2.67 -6.35
C LEU A 137 4.44 -3.13 -5.04
N MET A 138 3.14 -3.44 -5.07
CA MET A 138 2.41 -3.92 -3.90
C MET A 138 2.91 -5.28 -3.40
N LEU A 139 3.26 -6.19 -4.30
CA LEU A 139 3.86 -7.47 -3.95
C LEU A 139 5.22 -7.28 -3.27
N LEU A 140 6.06 -6.40 -3.80
CA LEU A 140 7.34 -6.03 -3.20
C LEU A 140 7.15 -5.42 -1.81
N CYS A 141 6.22 -4.48 -1.66
CA CYS A 141 5.87 -3.89 -0.38
C CYS A 141 5.42 -4.96 0.64
N TYR A 142 4.58 -5.91 0.23
CA TYR A 142 4.14 -6.98 1.12
C TYR A 142 5.28 -7.93 1.52
N LEU A 143 6.23 -8.18 0.62
CA LEU A 143 7.39 -9.02 0.92
C LEU A 143 8.26 -8.39 2.02
N ILE A 144 8.50 -7.09 1.92
CA ILE A 144 9.37 -6.34 2.83
C ILE A 144 8.65 -5.98 4.14
N TYR A 145 7.32 -5.84 4.10
CA TYR A 145 6.55 -5.27 5.20
C TYR A 145 6.75 -5.96 6.57
N PRO A 146 6.74 -7.30 6.71
CA PRO A 146 6.95 -7.96 8.01
C PRO A 146 8.29 -7.61 8.66
N TYR A 147 9.34 -7.41 7.86
CA TYR A 147 10.66 -6.99 8.35
C TYR A 147 10.64 -5.56 8.85
N ILE A 148 10.03 -4.64 8.09
CA ILE A 148 9.84 -3.25 8.51
C ILE A 148 9.01 -3.20 9.81
N PHE A 149 7.94 -3.99 9.90
CA PHE A 149 7.11 -4.05 11.09
C PHE A 149 7.92 -4.47 12.32
N GLN A 150 8.74 -5.51 12.22
CA GLN A 150 9.58 -5.98 13.32
C GLN A 150 10.57 -4.90 13.78
N ILE A 151 11.22 -4.19 12.85
CA ILE A 151 12.15 -3.10 13.17
C ILE A 151 11.43 -1.96 13.90
N VAL A 152 10.29 -1.53 13.40
CA VAL A 152 9.50 -0.43 13.99
C VAL A 152 8.93 -0.81 15.36
N ASP A 153 8.44 -2.03 15.52
CA ASP A 153 7.87 -2.50 16.78
C ASP A 153 8.97 -2.65 17.85
N SER A 154 10.13 -3.19 17.50
CA SER A 154 11.30 -3.28 18.39
C SER A 154 11.84 -1.90 18.80
N ALA A 155 11.92 -0.95 17.85
CA ALA A 155 12.36 0.40 18.14
C ALA A 155 11.38 1.12 19.09
N ARG A 156 10.09 0.91 18.92
CA ARG A 156 9.06 1.46 19.80
C ARG A 156 9.18 0.88 21.22
N ASP A 157 9.34 -0.42 21.36
CA ASP A 157 9.47 -1.08 22.67
C ASP A 157 10.73 -0.60 23.41
N ALA A 158 11.84 -0.33 22.69
CA ALA A 158 13.04 0.26 23.24
C ALA A 158 12.79 1.68 23.78
N ILE A 159 12.11 2.54 23.00
CA ILE A 159 11.76 3.91 23.40
C ILE A 159 10.81 3.89 24.61
N ASP A 160 9.76 3.06 24.58
CA ASP A 160 8.82 2.92 25.70
C ASP A 160 9.55 2.42 26.96
N GLY A 161 10.53 1.52 26.84
CA GLY A 161 11.37 1.05 27.92
C GLY A 161 12.28 2.14 28.52
N GLU A 162 12.89 2.97 27.68
CA GLU A 162 13.71 4.11 28.13
C GLU A 162 12.86 5.17 28.86
N ILE A 163 11.69 5.49 28.32
CA ILE A 163 10.76 6.44 28.96
C ILE A 163 10.32 5.93 30.33
N LEU A 164 9.97 4.63 30.45
CA LEU A 164 9.60 4.03 31.73
C LEU A 164 10.76 4.03 32.72
N SER A 165 11.99 3.80 32.28
CA SER A 165 13.18 3.86 33.13
C SER A 165 13.44 5.28 33.65
N LEU A 166 13.28 6.30 32.77
CA LEU A 166 13.42 7.71 33.15
C LEU A 166 12.34 8.14 34.16
N ILE A 167 11.10 7.68 33.99
CA ILE A 167 10.01 7.95 34.95
C ILE A 167 10.32 7.30 36.30
N HIS A 168 10.85 6.06 36.31
CA HIS A 168 11.24 5.37 37.57
C HIS A 168 12.40 6.05 38.28
N ILE A 169 13.36 6.60 37.52
CA ILE A 169 14.48 7.40 38.08
C ILE A 169 14.00 8.74 38.59
N SER A 170 12.98 9.33 37.98
CA SER A 170 12.41 10.64 38.39
C SER A 170 11.42 10.56 39.56
N GLU A 171 11.06 9.36 40.03
CA GLU A 171 10.34 9.14 41.29
C GLU A 171 11.27 8.76 42.45
N PRO A 172 12.16 9.63 42.96
CA PRO A 172 12.90 9.35 44.13
C PRO A 172 12.02 9.61 45.34
N THR A 173 11.68 8.53 46.07
CA THR A 173 11.36 8.59 47.46
C THR A 173 10.10 9.34 47.90
N ARG A 174 8.93 8.88 47.51
CA ARG A 174 7.70 9.25 48.24
C ARG A 174 7.35 8.28 49.41
N HIS A 175 8.19 7.31 49.71
CA HIS A 175 7.94 6.28 50.72
C HIS A 175 8.73 6.41 52.03
N LEU A 176 9.30 7.58 52.34
CA LEU A 176 9.94 7.80 53.66
C LEU A 176 9.39 9.08 54.30
N ARG A 177 8.13 9.07 54.66
CA ARG A 177 7.59 9.95 55.72
C ARG A 177 6.25 9.44 56.26
N ILE A 178 6.27 8.36 56.98
CA ILE A 178 5.28 8.09 58.06
C ILE A 178 6.08 7.46 59.20
N SER A 179 6.48 8.27 60.12
CA SER A 179 6.71 7.94 61.52
C SER A 179 6.30 9.15 62.35
#